data_545150fff5b81c67e5bfd5cc1930589d
#
_entry.id   545150fff5b81c67e5bfd5cc1930589d
#
_cell.length_a   1.000
_cell.length_b   1.000
_cell.length_c   1.000
_cell.angle_alpha   90.00
_cell.angle_beta   90.00
_cell.angle_gamma   90.00
#
_symmetry.space_group_name_H-M   'P 1'
#
loop_
_entity.id
_entity.type
_entity.pdbx_description
1 polymer ?
#
loop_
_entity_poly.entity_id
_entity_poly.type
_entity_poly.pdbx_seq_one_letter_code
_entity_poly.pdbx_strand_id
1 'polypeptide(L)'
;MGSGERDAEGPAQLDLQLGPDSLVRAQALIDELSRAHSLQHCALFLWDPAVRRLRLAAQHWGAGEDLGEVRAGAWTIGLNGVCGRAFTTAVPALVLDVEDDPDFLSFPGSRTRSELAVPIFLDARPMGVVNVESPRVAAYGPAEVEALSSWADLVGEAIRSFYVGPA
;
A
#
# COMPACT_ATOMS: atom_id res chain seq x y z
N MET A 1 -30.90 31.56 24.10
CA MET A 1 -30.82 30.16 23.75
C MET A 1 -29.71 30.00 22.69
N GLY A 2 -28.51 29.72 23.15
CA GLY A 2 -27.36 29.48 22.30
C GLY A 2 -27.28 28.00 21.99
N SER A 3 -27.64 27.63 20.76
CA SER A 3 -27.32 26.32 20.21
C SER A 3 -25.80 26.29 19.95
N GLY A 4 -25.06 25.65 20.87
CA GLY A 4 -23.65 25.35 20.63
C GLY A 4 -23.53 24.40 19.48
N GLU A 5 -23.13 24.90 18.32
CA GLU A 5 -22.48 24.13 17.29
C GLU A 5 -21.18 23.61 17.90
N ARG A 6 -21.20 22.35 18.28
CA ARG A 6 -19.97 21.61 18.49
C ARG A 6 -19.39 21.39 17.09
N ASP A 7 -18.44 22.21 16.73
CA ASP A 7 -17.54 21.95 15.62
C ASP A 7 -16.98 20.54 15.83
N ALA A 8 -17.43 19.62 14.99
CA ALA A 8 -16.81 18.33 14.90
C ALA A 8 -15.41 18.58 14.35
N GLU A 9 -14.44 18.71 15.26
CA GLU A 9 -13.03 18.66 14.89
C GLU A 9 -12.85 17.39 14.06
N GLY A 10 -12.58 17.59 12.77
CA GLY A 10 -12.17 16.51 11.91
C GLY A 10 -10.98 15.81 12.55
N PRO A 11 -10.81 14.50 12.35
CA PRO A 11 -9.75 13.75 13.00
C PRO A 11 -8.41 14.42 12.72
N ALA A 12 -7.59 14.51 13.77
CA ALA A 12 -6.25 15.07 13.72
C ALA A 12 -5.53 14.60 12.43
N GLN A 13 -5.13 15.55 11.61
CA GLN A 13 -4.45 15.26 10.37
C GLN A 13 -3.07 14.68 10.71
N LEU A 14 -2.84 13.43 10.33
CA LEU A 14 -1.55 12.78 10.52
C LEU A 14 -0.65 13.10 9.32
N ASP A 15 0.59 13.50 9.59
CA ASP A 15 1.61 13.74 8.57
C ASP A 15 2.49 12.49 8.41
N LEU A 16 2.70 12.06 7.18
CA LEU A 16 3.59 10.95 6.86
C LEU A 16 5.06 11.40 6.97
N GLN A 17 5.84 10.67 7.77
CA GLN A 17 7.28 10.91 7.96
C GLN A 17 8.08 9.67 7.51
N LEU A 18 8.63 9.73 6.30
CA LEU A 18 9.49 8.68 5.74
C LEU A 18 10.95 9.16 5.68
N GLY A 19 11.57 9.27 6.85
CA GLY A 19 13.02 9.46 6.96
C GLY A 19 13.80 8.14 6.79
N PRO A 20 15.15 8.18 6.83
CA PRO A 20 15.99 6.99 6.62
C PRO A 20 15.62 5.80 7.53
N ASP A 21 15.42 6.04 8.81
CA ASP A 21 15.07 4.99 9.77
C ASP A 21 13.68 4.39 9.50
N SER A 22 12.72 5.22 9.09
CA SER A 22 11.39 4.76 8.71
C SER A 22 11.42 3.87 7.47
N LEU A 23 12.23 4.25 6.47
CA LEU A 23 12.41 3.46 5.25
C LEU A 23 13.06 2.11 5.53
N VAL A 24 14.05 2.05 6.43
CA VAL A 24 14.66 0.78 6.85
C VAL A 24 13.63 -0.13 7.52
N ARG A 25 12.80 0.41 8.41
CA ARG A 25 11.74 -0.36 9.08
C ARG A 25 10.66 -0.83 8.10
N ALA A 26 10.25 0.03 7.18
CA ALA A 26 9.30 -0.32 6.14
C ALA A 26 9.83 -1.45 5.25
N GLN A 27 11.11 -1.37 4.86
CA GLN A 27 11.77 -2.41 4.06
C GLN A 27 11.81 -3.75 4.82
N ALA A 28 12.10 -3.74 6.12
CA ALA A 28 12.09 -4.96 6.93
C ALA A 28 10.72 -5.66 6.94
N LEU A 29 9.62 -4.90 6.98
CA LEU A 29 8.26 -5.46 6.91
C LEU A 29 8.01 -6.16 5.56
N ILE A 30 8.43 -5.56 4.47
CA ILE A 30 8.24 -6.11 3.11
C ILE A 30 9.15 -7.32 2.88
N ASP A 31 10.40 -7.28 3.35
CA ASP A 31 11.32 -8.41 3.24
C ASP A 31 10.81 -9.64 4.01
N GLU A 32 10.23 -9.43 5.19
CA GLU A 32 9.62 -10.48 5.97
C GLU A 32 8.40 -11.09 5.24
N LEU A 33 7.50 -10.26 4.75
CA LEU A 33 6.34 -10.71 3.99
C LEU A 33 6.76 -11.49 2.73
N SER A 34 7.69 -10.95 1.97
CA SER A 34 8.19 -11.58 0.75
C SER A 34 8.78 -12.96 1.02
N ARG A 35 9.57 -13.08 2.07
CA ARG A 35 10.20 -14.35 2.48
C ARG A 35 9.17 -15.36 2.98
N ALA A 36 8.21 -14.92 3.82
CA ALA A 36 7.21 -15.80 4.40
C ALA A 36 6.27 -16.42 3.35
N HIS A 37 5.99 -15.71 2.27
CA HIS A 37 5.04 -16.14 1.24
C HIS A 37 5.68 -16.36 -0.14
N SER A 38 7.01 -16.34 -0.23
CA SER A 38 7.77 -16.54 -1.48
C SER A 38 7.29 -15.62 -2.61
N LEU A 39 7.03 -14.35 -2.29
CA LEU A 39 6.53 -13.37 -3.25
C LEU A 39 7.66 -12.87 -4.15
N GLN A 40 7.38 -12.75 -5.44
CA GLN A 40 8.33 -12.20 -6.40
C GLN A 40 8.36 -10.67 -6.38
N HIS A 41 7.19 -10.08 -6.31
CA HIS A 41 7.04 -8.63 -6.28
C HIS A 41 6.04 -8.26 -5.19
N CYS A 42 6.45 -7.42 -4.27
CA CYS A 42 5.54 -6.79 -3.32
C CYS A 42 6.01 -5.38 -2.97
N ALA A 43 5.07 -4.54 -2.62
CA ALA A 43 5.32 -3.16 -2.25
C ALA A 43 4.41 -2.71 -1.12
N LEU A 44 4.92 -1.83 -0.29
CA LEU A 44 4.18 -1.13 0.75
C LEU A 44 4.02 0.33 0.34
N PHE A 45 2.79 0.75 0.16
CA PHE A 45 2.43 2.14 -0.06
C PHE A 45 1.74 2.70 1.18
N LEU A 46 2.10 3.90 1.56
CA LEU A 46 1.49 4.62 2.68
C LEU A 46 0.77 5.87 2.18
N TRP A 47 -0.37 6.18 2.76
CA TRP A 47 -1.11 7.39 2.44
C TRP A 47 -0.32 8.62 2.86
N ASP A 48 -0.08 9.52 1.93
CA ASP A 48 0.54 10.80 2.19
C ASP A 48 -0.50 11.91 2.04
N PRO A 49 -1.03 12.43 3.16
CA PRO A 49 -2.08 13.44 3.11
C PRO A 49 -1.59 14.78 2.56
N ALA A 50 -0.30 15.09 2.66
CA ALA A 50 0.26 16.35 2.16
C ALA A 50 0.15 16.47 0.64
N VAL A 51 0.34 15.36 -0.07
CA VAL A 51 0.24 15.31 -1.54
C VAL A 51 -1.01 14.55 -2.03
N ARG A 52 -1.81 13.99 -1.12
CA ARG A 52 -3.02 13.21 -1.41
C ARG A 52 -2.75 12.05 -2.39
N ARG A 53 -1.69 11.32 -2.14
CA ARG A 53 -1.22 10.20 -2.96
C ARG A 53 -0.73 9.06 -2.07
N LEU A 54 -0.61 7.89 -2.64
CA LEU A 54 0.06 6.76 -2.00
C LEU A 54 1.56 6.85 -2.29
N ARG A 55 2.37 6.93 -1.24
CA ARG A 55 3.83 7.01 -1.32
C ARG A 55 4.46 5.66 -1.08
N LEU A 56 5.37 5.25 -1.96
CA LEU A 56 6.13 4.01 -1.81
C LEU A 56 7.03 4.09 -0.58
N ALA A 57 6.83 3.20 0.38
CA ALA A 57 7.65 3.09 1.58
C ALA A 57 8.68 1.95 1.49
N ALA A 58 8.34 0.86 0.83
CA ALA A 58 9.23 -0.28 0.62
C ALA A 58 8.79 -1.11 -0.57
N GLN A 59 9.71 -1.84 -1.17
CA GLN A 59 9.42 -2.76 -2.26
C GLN A 59 10.42 -3.93 -2.29
N HIS A 60 9.95 -5.05 -2.83
CA HIS A 60 10.76 -6.20 -3.18
C HIS A 60 10.42 -6.64 -4.60
N TRP A 61 11.42 -6.71 -5.46
CA TRP A 61 11.27 -7.16 -6.84
C TRP A 61 12.13 -8.39 -7.09
N GLY A 62 11.58 -9.33 -7.83
CA GLY A 62 12.31 -10.52 -8.23
C GLY A 62 13.55 -10.23 -9.07
N ALA A 63 14.45 -11.18 -9.13
CA ALA A 63 15.69 -11.05 -9.89
C ALA A 63 15.43 -10.75 -11.37
N GLY A 64 16.10 -9.75 -11.91
CA GLY A 64 16.05 -9.37 -13.33
C GLY A 64 15.05 -8.27 -13.68
N GLU A 65 14.32 -7.73 -12.71
CA GLU A 65 13.50 -6.54 -12.91
C GLU A 65 14.18 -5.31 -12.28
N ASP A 66 14.47 -4.32 -13.12
CA ASP A 66 14.96 -3.02 -12.71
C ASP A 66 13.86 -1.98 -12.98
N LEU A 67 13.30 -1.44 -11.93
CA LEU A 67 12.27 -0.40 -12.02
C LEU A 67 12.85 1.01 -12.08
N GLY A 68 14.15 1.15 -12.19
CA GLY A 68 14.83 2.42 -12.44
C GLY A 68 14.53 3.49 -11.40
N GLU A 69 13.67 4.45 -11.76
CA GLU A 69 13.38 5.63 -10.95
C GLU A 69 12.38 5.39 -9.81
N VAL A 70 11.78 4.20 -9.71
CA VAL A 70 10.81 3.86 -8.67
C VAL A 70 11.54 3.67 -7.33
N ARG A 71 11.58 4.69 -6.50
CA ARG A 71 12.34 4.70 -5.25
C ARG A 71 11.43 4.89 -4.05
N ALA A 72 11.67 4.10 -3.00
CA ALA A 72 11.03 4.27 -1.71
C ALA A 72 11.31 5.68 -1.14
N GLY A 73 10.29 6.27 -0.53
CA GLY A 73 10.31 7.63 0.01
C GLY A 73 10.04 8.73 -1.01
N ALA A 74 10.26 8.48 -2.31
CA ALA A 74 10.11 9.47 -3.37
C ALA A 74 8.93 9.19 -4.31
N TRP A 75 8.77 7.93 -4.73
CA TRP A 75 7.75 7.55 -5.70
C TRP A 75 6.35 7.62 -5.11
N THR A 76 5.42 8.20 -5.85
CA THR A 76 4.00 8.24 -5.47
C THR A 76 3.11 7.78 -6.61
N ILE A 77 1.99 7.15 -6.25
CA ILE A 77 0.93 6.78 -7.18
C ILE A 77 -0.38 7.46 -6.80
N GLY A 78 -1.21 7.72 -7.81
CA GLY A 78 -2.56 8.25 -7.60
C GLY A 78 -3.54 7.18 -7.11
N LEU A 79 -4.80 7.58 -6.96
CA LEU A 79 -5.87 6.70 -6.50
C LEU A 79 -6.67 6.05 -7.63
N ASN A 80 -6.23 6.19 -8.87
CA ASN A 80 -6.92 5.70 -10.06
C ASN A 80 -6.47 4.30 -10.54
N GLY A 81 -5.51 3.68 -9.85
CA GLY A 81 -5.03 2.32 -10.14
C GLY A 81 -5.62 1.27 -9.20
N VAL A 82 -5.13 0.03 -9.30
CA VAL A 82 -5.59 -1.10 -8.46
C VAL A 82 -5.33 -0.84 -6.98
N CYS A 83 -4.13 -0.36 -6.62
CA CYS A 83 -3.81 0.04 -5.24
C CYS A 83 -4.73 1.17 -4.75
N GLY A 84 -4.96 2.18 -5.57
CA GLY A 84 -5.87 3.28 -5.26
C GLY A 84 -7.31 2.81 -5.06
N ARG A 85 -7.76 1.84 -5.84
CA ARG A 85 -9.08 1.22 -5.69
C ARG A 85 -9.20 0.49 -4.36
N ALA A 86 -8.22 -0.33 -3.98
CA ALA A 86 -8.22 -1.00 -2.67
C ALA A 86 -8.22 0.00 -1.52
N PHE A 87 -7.43 1.05 -1.61
CA PHE A 87 -7.39 2.13 -0.62
C PHE A 87 -8.73 2.86 -0.49
N THR A 88 -9.30 3.27 -1.61
CA THR A 88 -10.53 4.09 -1.64
C THR A 88 -11.77 3.31 -1.23
N THR A 89 -11.87 2.04 -1.66
CA THR A 89 -13.01 1.17 -1.32
C THR A 89 -12.85 0.49 0.04
N ALA A 90 -11.65 0.53 0.63
CA ALA A 90 -11.31 -0.12 1.90
C ALA A 90 -11.52 -1.65 1.88
N VAL A 91 -11.43 -2.27 0.70
CA VAL A 91 -11.50 -3.73 0.52
C VAL A 91 -10.40 -4.20 -0.43
N PRO A 92 -9.96 -5.48 -0.32
CA PRO A 92 -8.98 -6.02 -1.26
C PRO A 92 -9.42 -5.92 -2.72
N ALA A 93 -8.47 -5.62 -3.60
CA ALA A 93 -8.67 -5.63 -5.05
C ALA A 93 -7.85 -6.77 -5.64
N LEU A 94 -8.54 -7.80 -6.15
CA LEU A 94 -7.94 -8.97 -6.79
C LEU A 94 -8.13 -8.87 -8.30
N VAL A 95 -7.02 -8.82 -9.03
CA VAL A 95 -6.98 -8.76 -10.50
C VAL A 95 -6.34 -10.04 -11.02
N LEU A 96 -7.15 -10.90 -11.62
CA LEU A 96 -6.69 -12.20 -12.13
C LEU A 96 -5.88 -12.06 -13.41
N ASP A 97 -6.25 -11.13 -14.27
CA ASP A 97 -5.49 -10.75 -15.48
C ASP A 97 -5.57 -9.23 -15.65
N VAL A 98 -4.42 -8.58 -15.61
CA VAL A 98 -4.34 -7.12 -15.73
C VAL A 98 -4.78 -6.60 -17.11
N GLU A 99 -4.76 -7.43 -18.14
CA GLU A 99 -5.26 -7.06 -19.46
C GLU A 99 -6.78 -6.87 -19.48
N ASP A 100 -7.48 -7.47 -18.51
CA ASP A 100 -8.94 -7.34 -18.36
C ASP A 100 -9.34 -6.22 -17.40
N ASP A 101 -8.39 -5.56 -16.74
CA ASP A 101 -8.67 -4.51 -15.76
C ASP A 101 -8.29 -3.12 -16.32
N PRO A 102 -9.28 -2.26 -16.58
CA PRO A 102 -9.02 -0.95 -17.17
C PRO A 102 -8.30 0.02 -16.23
N ASP A 103 -8.30 -0.25 -14.93
CA ASP A 103 -7.65 0.60 -13.93
C ASP A 103 -6.18 0.21 -13.70
N PHE A 104 -5.73 -0.90 -14.25
CA PHE A 104 -4.35 -1.34 -14.07
C PHE A 104 -3.36 -0.30 -14.62
N LEU A 105 -2.41 0.08 -13.77
CA LEU A 105 -1.31 0.98 -14.11
C LEU A 105 0.00 0.21 -14.09
N SER A 106 0.61 0.07 -15.26
CA SER A 106 1.90 -0.60 -15.40
C SER A 106 3.05 0.33 -15.01
N PHE A 107 4.00 -0.22 -14.25
CA PHE A 107 5.31 0.42 -14.10
C PHE A 107 6.18 0.14 -15.33
N PRO A 108 7.05 1.08 -15.73
CA PRO A 108 7.99 0.84 -16.82
C PRO A 108 8.84 -0.42 -16.57
N GLY A 109 8.87 -1.34 -17.54
CA GLY A 109 9.62 -2.60 -17.42
C GLY A 109 8.93 -3.72 -16.64
N SER A 110 7.76 -3.48 -16.08
CA SER A 110 6.98 -4.51 -15.39
C SER A 110 6.42 -5.55 -16.38
N ARG A 111 6.44 -6.82 -15.95
CA ARG A 111 5.81 -7.95 -16.66
C ARG A 111 4.57 -8.48 -15.95
N THR A 112 3.97 -7.68 -15.12
CA THR A 112 2.81 -8.05 -14.30
C THR A 112 1.66 -8.52 -15.15
N ARG A 113 1.08 -9.68 -14.79
CA ARG A 113 -0.11 -10.26 -15.38
C ARG A 113 -1.25 -10.42 -14.37
N SER A 114 -0.95 -10.52 -13.09
CA SER A 114 -1.96 -10.51 -12.03
C SER A 114 -1.48 -9.68 -10.84
N GLU A 115 -2.44 -9.11 -10.09
CA GLU A 115 -2.16 -8.22 -8.96
C GLU A 115 -3.19 -8.45 -7.85
N LEU A 116 -2.72 -8.35 -6.61
CA LEU A 116 -3.57 -8.27 -5.43
C LEU A 116 -3.13 -7.10 -4.58
N ALA A 117 -4.03 -6.16 -4.32
CA ALA A 117 -3.82 -5.03 -3.43
C ALA A 117 -4.74 -5.14 -2.21
N VAL A 118 -4.17 -4.99 -1.02
CA VAL A 118 -4.88 -5.12 0.25
C VAL A 118 -4.70 -3.85 1.08
N PRO A 119 -5.77 -3.19 1.53
CA PRO A 119 -5.66 -2.00 2.36
C PRO A 119 -5.14 -2.34 3.75
N ILE A 120 -4.35 -1.42 4.31
CA ILE A 120 -3.84 -1.46 5.68
C ILE A 120 -4.55 -0.37 6.47
N PHE A 121 -5.12 -0.75 7.62
CA PHE A 121 -5.91 0.15 8.44
C PHE A 121 -5.12 0.64 9.65
N LEU A 122 -5.34 1.88 10.00
CA LEU A 122 -4.93 2.50 11.23
C LEU A 122 -6.15 3.22 11.82
N ASP A 123 -6.54 2.85 13.03
CA ASP A 123 -7.76 3.39 13.67
C ASP A 123 -9.01 3.32 12.77
N ALA A 124 -9.24 2.14 12.20
CA ALA A 124 -10.35 1.84 11.27
C ALA A 124 -10.36 2.67 9.97
N ARG A 125 -9.25 3.29 9.61
CA ARG A 125 -9.09 4.05 8.35
C ARG A 125 -8.03 3.42 7.48
N PRO A 126 -8.24 3.33 6.17
CA PRO A 126 -7.16 2.97 5.26
C PRO A 126 -6.06 4.02 5.33
N MET A 127 -4.85 3.60 5.67
CA MET A 127 -3.65 4.44 5.74
C MET A 127 -2.51 3.91 4.90
N GLY A 128 -2.71 2.78 4.26
CA GLY A 128 -1.73 2.19 3.36
C GLY A 128 -2.33 1.08 2.52
N VAL A 129 -1.52 0.55 1.64
CA VAL A 129 -1.83 -0.60 0.79
C VAL A 129 -0.57 -1.45 0.68
N VAL A 130 -0.71 -2.75 0.87
CA VAL A 130 0.27 -3.71 0.41
C VAL A 130 -0.21 -4.27 -0.92
N ASN A 131 0.67 -4.30 -1.94
CA ASN A 131 0.36 -4.97 -3.17
C ASN A 131 1.36 -6.06 -3.50
N VAL A 132 0.89 -7.10 -4.17
CA VAL A 132 1.69 -8.17 -4.71
C VAL A 132 1.36 -8.34 -6.18
N GLU A 133 2.38 -8.60 -6.98
CA GLU A 133 2.27 -8.72 -8.42
C GLU A 133 2.99 -9.98 -8.90
N SER A 134 2.48 -10.56 -9.98
CA SER A 134 3.06 -11.75 -10.60
C SER A 134 3.05 -11.64 -12.12
N PRO A 135 4.08 -12.16 -12.81
CA PRO A 135 4.08 -12.28 -14.26
C PRO A 135 3.16 -13.41 -14.77
N ARG A 136 2.48 -14.13 -13.87
CA ARG A 136 1.53 -15.19 -14.23
C ARG A 136 0.10 -14.69 -14.04
N VAL A 137 -0.77 -15.07 -14.94
CA VAL A 137 -2.22 -14.87 -14.81
C VAL A 137 -2.74 -15.69 -13.62
N ALA A 138 -3.69 -15.15 -12.87
CA ALA A 138 -4.36 -15.80 -11.76
C ALA A 138 -3.40 -16.39 -10.70
N ALA A 139 -2.30 -15.68 -10.42
CA ALA A 139 -1.33 -16.11 -9.43
C ALA A 139 -1.86 -16.07 -7.99
N TYR A 140 -2.87 -15.25 -7.75
CA TYR A 140 -3.46 -15.03 -6.42
C TYR A 140 -4.94 -15.39 -6.44
N GLY A 141 -5.41 -15.90 -5.31
CA GLY A 141 -6.80 -16.28 -5.10
C GLY A 141 -7.27 -15.99 -3.67
N PRO A 142 -8.39 -16.57 -3.22
CA PRO A 142 -8.96 -16.31 -1.88
C PRO A 142 -7.99 -16.59 -0.73
N ALA A 143 -7.12 -17.60 -0.85
CA ALA A 143 -6.13 -17.93 0.19
C ALA A 143 -5.09 -16.83 0.36
N GLU A 144 -4.62 -16.24 -0.74
CA GLU A 144 -3.66 -15.12 -0.72
C GLU A 144 -4.32 -13.83 -0.22
N VAL A 145 -5.57 -13.60 -0.58
CA VAL A 145 -6.36 -12.46 -0.03
C VAL A 145 -6.44 -12.56 1.48
N GLU A 146 -6.76 -13.73 2.03
CA GLU A 146 -6.83 -13.96 3.47
C GLU A 146 -5.46 -13.78 4.14
N ALA A 147 -4.41 -14.36 3.58
CA ALA A 147 -3.06 -14.29 4.12
C ALA A 147 -2.54 -12.84 4.14
N LEU A 148 -2.69 -12.09 3.06
CA LEU A 148 -2.29 -10.69 3.00
C LEU A 148 -3.13 -9.79 3.91
N SER A 149 -4.43 -10.03 4.00
CA SER A 149 -5.31 -9.29 4.91
C SER A 149 -4.93 -9.51 6.37
N SER A 150 -4.59 -10.73 6.76
CA SER A 150 -4.10 -11.04 8.12
C SER A 150 -2.77 -10.34 8.40
N TRP A 151 -1.86 -10.34 7.43
CA TRP A 151 -0.59 -9.60 7.56
C TRP A 151 -0.85 -8.08 7.68
N ALA A 152 -1.73 -7.53 6.86
CA ALA A 152 -2.09 -6.12 6.91
C ALA A 152 -2.65 -5.71 8.27
N ASP A 153 -3.46 -6.55 8.89
CA ASP A 153 -3.98 -6.33 10.25
C ASP A 153 -2.86 -6.31 11.30
N LEU A 154 -1.86 -7.17 11.15
CA LEU A 154 -0.72 -7.22 12.08
C LEU A 154 0.19 -6.00 11.96
N VAL A 155 0.37 -5.45 10.76
CA VAL A 155 1.29 -4.32 10.53
C VAL A 155 0.63 -2.96 10.70
N GLY A 156 -0.67 -2.88 10.90
CA GLY A 156 -1.39 -1.62 11.11
C GLY A 156 -0.77 -0.77 12.22
N GLU A 157 -0.45 -1.35 13.37
CA GLU A 157 0.24 -0.64 14.45
C GLU A 157 1.70 -0.27 14.11
N ALA A 158 2.39 -1.08 13.32
CA ALA A 158 3.75 -0.78 12.90
C ALA A 158 3.78 0.48 12.02
N ILE A 159 2.81 0.64 11.12
CA ILE A 159 2.75 1.83 10.26
C ILE A 159 2.39 3.11 11.03
N ARG A 160 1.76 2.99 12.21
CA ARG A 160 1.49 4.16 13.08
C ARG A 160 2.76 4.98 13.33
N SER A 161 3.89 4.29 13.51
CA SER A 161 5.17 4.95 13.78
C SER A 161 5.69 5.83 12.65
N PHE A 162 5.10 5.73 11.45
CA PHE A 162 5.46 6.56 10.29
C PHE A 162 4.62 7.84 10.20
N TYR A 163 3.63 7.98 11.06
CA TYR A 163 2.75 9.13 11.09
C TYR A 163 2.94 9.94 12.36
N VAL A 164 2.93 11.26 12.21
CA VAL A 164 3.05 12.21 13.31
C VAL A 164 1.78 13.06 13.35
N GLY A 165 1.18 13.17 14.51
CA GLY A 165 0.05 14.07 14.73
C GLY A 165 0.47 15.54 14.68
N PRO A 166 -0.48 16.46 14.58
CA PRO A 166 -0.20 17.88 14.69
C PRO A 166 0.41 18.19 16.05
N ALA A 167 1.37 19.08 16.05
CA ALA A 167 2.02 19.56 17.27
C ALA A 167 1.04 20.36 18.14
#